data_3dc1b47871308ab0d4e669df64838bb5
#
_entry.id   3dc1b47871308ab0d4e669df64838bb5
#
_cell.length_a   1.000
_cell.length_b   1.000
_cell.length_c   1.000
_cell.angle_alpha   90.00
_cell.angle_beta   90.00
_cell.angle_gamma   90.00
#
_symmetry.space_group_name_H-M   'P 1'
#
loop_
_entity.id
_entity.type
_entity.pdbx_description
1 polymer ?
#
loop_
_entity_poly.entity_id
_entity_poly.type
_entity_poly.pdbx_seq_one_letter_code
_entity_poly.pdbx_strand_id
1 'polypeptide(L)'
;SVFIGALLFYTMLLPKIIKFISDFISYVLGTTTSTPTPVVVPIPLLFKSSGILPYPLPYLLVSIVIAVILHELAHAIVALKEGVSIKSWGVGLVLLIPIAFVELNDSELDMVQTKSKLNIISAGVFANALASAILIITAITASYIVTQIYGAPIQVASIAGVDCSICNTSLCPAKVSGIEPNMVIESVNNTRIESLEHLLATLRNTSLGSNMSIRICNYSGVCRDITLRLTAHRKDLPSTPCIDVVFTTVTAFMRDSRIYIAKWFEELMLLMDSMITINFSLFVLNAIPLFITDGSLFLKYLLRESKNMNKFIALNIIDAINALVIILAIVVSSYILFNLR
;
A
#
# COMPACT_ATOMS: atom_id res chain seq x y z
N SER A 1 -2.50 18.16 -15.65
CA SER A 1 -2.08 17.21 -14.61
C SER A 1 -1.59 17.92 -13.36
N VAL A 2 -0.60 18.84 -13.44
CA VAL A 2 -0.01 19.54 -12.29
C VAL A 2 -1.07 20.22 -11.40
N PHE A 3 -1.98 21.00 -11.98
CA PHE A 3 -3.05 21.67 -11.21
C PHE A 3 -3.98 20.69 -10.50
N ILE A 4 -4.31 19.55 -11.13
CA ILE A 4 -5.19 18.54 -10.52
C ILE A 4 -4.46 17.87 -9.34
N GLY A 5 -3.20 17.48 -9.51
CA GLY A 5 -2.41 16.89 -8.44
C GLY A 5 -2.21 17.85 -7.26
N ALA A 6 -1.91 19.12 -7.53
CA ALA A 6 -1.82 20.14 -6.49
C ALA A 6 -3.17 20.36 -5.79
N LEU A 7 -4.28 20.39 -6.52
CA LEU A 7 -5.63 20.50 -5.95
C LEU A 7 -5.92 19.33 -5.00
N LEU A 8 -5.63 18.09 -5.42
CA LEU A 8 -5.80 16.90 -4.58
C LEU A 8 -4.95 16.97 -3.31
N PHE A 9 -3.72 17.44 -3.40
CA PHE A 9 -2.87 17.63 -2.24
C PHE A 9 -3.49 18.63 -1.26
N TYR A 10 -3.79 19.84 -1.71
CA TYR A 10 -4.24 20.91 -0.83
C TYR A 10 -5.66 20.68 -0.27
N THR A 11 -6.53 19.99 -0.99
CA THR A 11 -7.92 19.76 -0.54
C THR A 11 -8.10 18.46 0.25
N MET A 12 -7.32 17.42 -0.05
CA MET A 12 -7.52 16.10 0.55
C MET A 12 -6.38 15.67 1.49
N LEU A 13 -5.12 15.88 1.10
CA LEU A 13 -3.98 15.37 1.86
C LEU A 13 -3.51 16.35 2.93
N LEU A 14 -3.30 17.60 2.59
CA LEU A 14 -2.81 18.61 3.52
C LEU A 14 -3.69 18.75 4.77
N PRO A 15 -5.03 18.82 4.68
CA PRO A 15 -5.89 18.86 5.88
C PRO A 15 -5.72 17.64 6.79
N LYS A 16 -5.54 16.44 6.19
CA LYS A 16 -5.29 15.21 6.98
C LYS A 16 -3.94 15.24 7.68
N ILE A 17 -2.91 15.74 7.00
CA ILE A 17 -1.56 15.89 7.57
C ILE A 17 -1.60 16.89 8.74
N ILE A 18 -2.25 18.04 8.56
CA ILE A 18 -2.37 19.06 9.61
C ILE A 18 -3.13 18.49 10.81
N LYS A 19 -4.25 17.79 10.58
CA LYS A 19 -4.98 17.12 11.65
C LYS A 19 -4.12 16.11 12.40
N PHE A 20 -3.40 15.27 11.70
CA PHE A 20 -2.50 14.28 12.29
C PHE A 20 -1.44 14.92 13.19
N ILE A 21 -0.80 16.00 12.74
CA ILE A 21 0.19 16.75 13.53
C ILE A 21 -0.47 17.35 14.78
N SER A 22 -1.69 17.92 14.64
CA SER A 22 -2.48 18.45 15.75
C SER A 22 -2.83 17.36 16.77
N ASP A 23 -3.30 16.20 16.31
CA ASP A 23 -3.64 15.07 17.16
C ASP A 23 -2.40 14.56 17.93
N PHE A 24 -1.24 14.52 17.27
CA PHE A 24 0.03 14.17 17.91
C PHE A 24 0.44 15.17 18.99
N ILE A 25 0.34 16.47 18.72
CA ILE A 25 0.62 17.52 19.72
C ILE A 25 -0.31 17.35 20.91
N SER A 26 -1.60 17.11 20.70
CA SER A 26 -2.58 16.88 21.77
C SER A 26 -2.25 15.64 22.60
N TYR A 27 -1.74 14.58 21.97
CA TYR A 27 -1.27 13.38 22.66
C TYR A 27 -0.03 13.66 23.53
N VAL A 28 0.98 14.38 23.01
CA VAL A 28 2.19 14.73 23.74
C VAL A 28 1.88 15.66 24.91
N LEU A 29 0.92 16.58 24.77
CA LEU A 29 0.47 17.48 25.83
C LEU A 29 -0.45 16.79 26.88
N GLY A 30 -0.76 15.50 26.68
CA GLY A 30 -1.61 14.72 27.60
C GLY A 30 -3.09 15.12 27.57
N THR A 31 -3.54 15.85 26.56
CA THR A 31 -4.95 16.25 26.40
C THR A 31 -5.79 15.13 25.77
N THR A 32 -5.16 14.12 25.17
CA THR A 32 -5.80 12.91 24.66
C THR A 32 -4.99 11.68 25.06
N THR A 33 -5.68 10.56 25.32
CA THR A 33 -5.04 9.28 25.67
C THR A 33 -4.87 8.35 24.47
N SER A 34 -5.51 8.65 23.34
CA SER A 34 -5.42 7.85 22.12
C SER A 34 -4.18 8.24 21.31
N THR A 35 -3.35 7.26 21.00
CA THR A 35 -2.23 7.46 20.05
C THR A 35 -2.78 7.80 18.67
N PRO A 36 -2.31 8.89 18.04
CA PRO A 36 -2.76 9.25 16.71
C PRO A 36 -2.35 8.18 15.69
N THR A 37 -3.26 7.83 14.80
CA THR A 37 -2.95 6.92 13.70
C THR A 37 -2.05 7.65 12.69
N PRO A 38 -0.89 7.09 12.32
CA PRO A 38 0.00 7.70 11.35
C PRO A 38 -0.74 8.01 10.05
N VAL A 39 -0.64 9.24 9.58
CA VAL A 39 -1.14 9.58 8.23
C VAL A 39 -0.17 8.94 7.25
N VAL A 40 -0.69 8.08 6.40
CA VAL A 40 0.01 7.66 5.20
C VAL A 40 0.09 8.91 4.30
N VAL A 41 1.17 9.66 4.47
CA VAL A 41 1.60 10.55 3.41
C VAL A 41 1.74 9.65 2.19
N PRO A 42 1.45 10.09 0.96
CA PRO A 42 1.62 9.26 -0.24
C PRO A 42 3.10 8.96 -0.55
N ILE A 43 3.84 8.65 0.49
CA ILE A 43 5.13 7.99 0.48
C ILE A 43 4.80 6.57 0.93
N PRO A 44 4.66 5.60 0.00
CA PRO A 44 4.18 4.25 0.32
C PRO A 44 5.15 3.44 1.18
N LEU A 45 6.13 4.09 1.78
CA LEU A 45 7.29 3.46 2.37
C LEU A 45 7.08 2.94 3.79
N LEU A 46 6.01 3.28 4.52
CA LEU A 46 6.15 3.05 5.95
C LEU A 46 4.97 2.45 6.72
N PHE A 47 3.69 2.39 6.26
CA PHE A 47 2.67 2.15 7.27
C PHE A 47 1.42 1.37 6.86
N LYS A 48 1.40 0.06 7.12
CA LYS A 48 0.19 -0.70 7.37
C LYS A 48 0.16 -1.12 8.84
N SER A 49 -1.00 -1.14 9.46
CA SER A 49 -1.22 -1.35 10.90
C SER A 49 -0.70 -2.66 11.51
N SER A 50 -0.06 -3.51 10.73
CA SER A 50 0.49 -4.80 11.17
C SER A 50 1.92 -5.09 10.71
N GLY A 51 2.58 -4.17 10.02
CA GLY A 51 3.95 -4.33 9.53
C GLY A 51 4.59 -3.00 9.15
N ILE A 52 5.91 -2.97 9.05
CA ILE A 52 6.70 -1.77 8.73
C ILE A 52 6.47 -1.33 7.28
N LEU A 53 6.12 -2.26 6.37
CA LEU A 53 5.88 -1.99 4.96
C LEU A 53 4.44 -2.40 4.57
N PRO A 54 3.70 -1.53 3.84
CA PRO A 54 2.34 -1.84 3.38
C PRO A 54 2.31 -2.94 2.31
N TYR A 55 3.41 -3.11 1.59
CA TYR A 55 3.59 -4.10 0.52
C TYR A 55 4.84 -4.92 0.73
N PRO A 56 4.92 -6.15 0.22
CA PRO A 56 6.16 -6.90 0.14
C PRO A 56 7.24 -6.07 -0.58
N LEU A 57 8.44 -6.05 -0.02
CA LEU A 57 9.55 -5.23 -0.54
C LEU A 57 9.81 -5.42 -2.06
N PRO A 58 9.75 -6.64 -2.64
CA PRO A 58 9.93 -6.81 -4.08
C PRO A 58 8.88 -6.06 -4.90
N TYR A 59 7.61 -6.09 -4.50
CA TYR A 59 6.53 -5.39 -5.22
C TYR A 59 6.70 -3.88 -5.15
N LEU A 60 7.08 -3.38 -3.98
CA LEU A 60 7.38 -1.96 -3.79
C LEU A 60 8.52 -1.50 -4.69
N LEU A 61 9.65 -2.24 -4.70
CA LEU A 61 10.81 -1.89 -5.52
C LEU A 61 10.49 -1.91 -7.01
N VAL A 62 9.80 -2.95 -7.49
CA VAL A 62 9.38 -3.06 -8.90
C VAL A 62 8.45 -1.89 -9.26
N SER A 63 7.50 -1.55 -8.39
CA SER A 63 6.56 -0.45 -8.61
C SER A 63 7.28 0.90 -8.69
N ILE A 64 8.25 1.16 -7.82
CA ILE A 64 9.05 2.40 -7.85
C ILE A 64 9.86 2.48 -9.15
N VAL A 65 10.56 1.40 -9.52
CA VAL A 65 11.38 1.38 -10.75
C VAL A 65 10.53 1.70 -11.98
N ILE A 66 9.40 1.01 -12.14
CA ILE A 66 8.52 1.22 -13.29
C ILE A 66 7.96 2.65 -13.28
N ALA A 67 7.49 3.14 -12.14
CA ALA A 67 6.86 4.45 -12.04
C ALA A 67 7.85 5.60 -12.33
N VAL A 68 9.09 5.50 -11.82
CA VAL A 68 10.12 6.51 -12.07
C VAL A 68 10.60 6.47 -13.52
N ILE A 69 10.79 5.28 -14.10
CA ILE A 69 11.16 5.16 -15.53
C ILE A 69 10.06 5.75 -16.42
N LEU A 70 8.79 5.46 -16.17
CA LEU A 70 7.67 6.03 -16.93
C LEU A 70 7.62 7.55 -16.83
N HIS A 71 7.89 8.09 -15.65
CA HIS A 71 7.94 9.52 -15.39
C HIS A 71 9.03 10.20 -16.23
N GLU A 72 10.28 9.72 -16.15
CA GLU A 72 11.42 10.27 -16.87
C GLU A 72 11.29 10.10 -18.39
N LEU A 73 10.79 8.93 -18.82
CA LEU A 73 10.56 8.66 -20.24
C LEU A 73 9.52 9.64 -20.83
N ALA A 74 8.50 10.01 -20.08
CA ALA A 74 7.52 10.98 -20.53
C ALA A 74 8.13 12.37 -20.74
N HIS A 75 9.00 12.83 -19.83
CA HIS A 75 9.77 14.05 -20.02
C HIS A 75 10.62 13.99 -21.29
N ALA A 76 11.34 12.89 -21.50
CA ALA A 76 12.20 12.68 -22.66
C ALA A 76 11.41 12.74 -23.99
N ILE A 77 10.29 12.01 -24.07
CA ILE A 77 9.45 11.95 -25.28
C ILE A 77 8.89 13.33 -25.63
N VAL A 78 8.39 14.05 -24.62
CA VAL A 78 7.82 15.38 -24.86
C VAL A 78 8.91 16.40 -25.18
N ALA A 79 10.09 16.32 -24.55
CA ALA A 79 11.23 17.19 -24.88
C ALA A 79 11.65 17.03 -26.33
N LEU A 80 11.83 15.79 -26.80
CA LEU A 80 12.17 15.51 -28.20
C LEU A 80 11.10 16.04 -29.17
N LYS A 81 9.82 15.90 -28.82
CA LYS A 81 8.71 16.41 -29.61
C LYS A 81 8.72 17.95 -29.70
N GLU A 82 9.11 18.61 -28.63
CA GLU A 82 9.19 20.08 -28.56
C GLU A 82 10.54 20.63 -29.11
N GLY A 83 11.41 19.75 -29.64
CA GLY A 83 12.68 20.11 -30.26
C GLY A 83 13.82 20.33 -29.28
N VAL A 84 13.73 19.76 -28.06
CA VAL A 84 14.80 19.80 -27.05
C VAL A 84 15.47 18.44 -26.99
N SER A 85 16.80 18.41 -27.20
CA SER A 85 17.58 17.18 -27.18
C SER A 85 17.87 16.68 -25.77
N ILE A 86 18.04 15.37 -25.63
CA ILE A 86 18.47 14.73 -24.39
C ILE A 86 19.99 14.76 -24.34
N LYS A 87 20.54 15.35 -23.27
CA LYS A 87 21.99 15.41 -23.02
C LYS A 87 22.50 14.13 -22.38
N SER A 88 21.81 13.64 -21.37
CA SER A 88 22.12 12.36 -20.73
C SER A 88 20.88 11.73 -20.10
N TRP A 89 20.93 10.43 -19.87
CA TRP A 89 19.90 9.70 -19.14
C TRP A 89 20.53 8.56 -18.36
N GLY A 90 19.89 8.13 -17.29
CA GLY A 90 20.41 7.04 -16.50
C GLY A 90 19.45 6.55 -15.43
N VAL A 91 19.85 5.45 -14.82
CA VAL A 91 19.21 4.88 -13.64
C VAL A 91 20.27 4.69 -12.56
N GLY A 92 19.88 4.81 -11.33
CA GLY A 92 20.78 4.71 -10.19
C GLY A 92 20.07 4.31 -8.92
N LEU A 93 20.82 4.29 -7.81
CA LEU A 93 20.32 4.02 -6.48
C LEU A 93 20.79 5.14 -5.53
N VAL A 94 19.87 5.71 -4.80
CA VAL A 94 20.16 6.65 -3.70
C VAL A 94 19.59 6.07 -2.42
N LEU A 95 20.45 5.74 -1.45
CA LEU A 95 20.04 5.09 -0.19
C LEU A 95 19.12 3.87 -0.40
N LEU A 96 19.45 3.02 -1.38
CA LEU A 96 18.68 1.84 -1.80
C LEU A 96 17.35 2.14 -2.51
N ILE A 97 17.00 3.40 -2.72
CA ILE A 97 15.83 3.79 -3.50
C ILE A 97 16.25 3.91 -4.96
N PRO A 98 15.61 3.18 -5.88
CA PRO A 98 15.87 3.33 -7.30
C PRO A 98 15.42 4.70 -7.79
N ILE A 99 16.28 5.34 -8.56
CA ILE A 99 16.03 6.61 -9.23
C ILE A 99 16.29 6.45 -10.73
N ALA A 100 15.61 7.24 -11.53
CA ALA A 100 15.98 7.50 -12.91
C ALA A 100 16.09 9.01 -13.13
N PHE A 101 16.78 9.41 -14.17
CA PHE A 101 16.86 10.82 -14.56
C PHE A 101 17.04 10.97 -16.07
N VAL A 102 16.54 12.07 -16.59
CA VAL A 102 16.75 12.53 -17.96
C VAL A 102 17.23 13.98 -17.88
N GLU A 103 18.43 14.22 -18.36
CA GLU A 103 19.02 15.56 -18.45
C GLU A 103 18.78 16.12 -19.84
N LEU A 104 18.10 17.26 -19.91
CA LEU A 104 17.82 17.95 -21.17
C LEU A 104 18.92 18.95 -21.49
N ASN A 105 19.01 19.33 -22.75
CA ASN A 105 19.91 20.40 -23.17
C ASN A 105 19.37 21.76 -22.73
N ASP A 106 20.00 22.38 -21.71
CA ASP A 106 19.57 23.63 -21.10
C ASP A 106 19.49 24.79 -22.10
N SER A 107 20.44 24.86 -23.04
CA SER A 107 20.48 25.93 -24.05
C SER A 107 19.31 25.84 -25.01
N GLU A 108 18.92 24.64 -25.43
CA GLU A 108 17.74 24.41 -26.28
C GLU A 108 16.45 24.60 -25.47
N LEU A 109 16.41 24.12 -24.24
CA LEU A 109 15.27 24.32 -23.34
C LEU A 109 15.00 25.81 -23.10
N ASP A 110 16.05 26.64 -22.95
CA ASP A 110 15.87 28.07 -22.76
C ASP A 110 15.32 28.79 -24.00
N MET A 111 15.59 28.28 -25.19
CA MET A 111 15.12 28.86 -26.47
C MET A 111 13.67 28.55 -26.81
N VAL A 112 13.11 27.41 -26.31
CA VAL A 112 11.71 27.07 -26.63
C VAL A 112 10.71 27.96 -25.88
N GLN A 113 9.50 28.04 -26.41
CA GLN A 113 8.42 28.86 -25.82
C GLN A 113 8.04 28.32 -24.43
N THR A 114 7.53 29.23 -23.58
CA THR A 114 7.05 28.84 -22.21
C THR A 114 6.05 27.70 -22.25
N LYS A 115 5.14 27.69 -23.25
CA LYS A 115 4.19 26.60 -23.43
C LYS A 115 4.88 25.23 -23.59
N SER A 116 5.93 25.15 -24.41
CA SER A 116 6.72 23.94 -24.62
C SER A 116 7.43 23.50 -23.35
N LYS A 117 8.00 24.45 -22.59
CA LYS A 117 8.59 24.18 -21.27
C LYS A 117 7.57 23.58 -20.31
N LEU A 118 6.37 24.15 -20.23
CA LEU A 118 5.30 23.65 -19.37
C LEU A 118 4.81 22.27 -19.82
N ASN A 119 4.76 21.99 -21.12
CA ASN A 119 4.43 20.67 -21.65
C ASN A 119 5.45 19.62 -21.22
N ILE A 120 6.75 19.93 -21.38
CA ILE A 120 7.84 19.05 -21.00
C ILE A 120 7.77 18.73 -19.49
N ILE A 121 7.69 19.76 -18.64
CA ILE A 121 7.69 19.60 -17.19
C ILE A 121 6.44 18.87 -16.69
N SER A 122 5.29 19.09 -17.30
CA SER A 122 4.05 18.41 -16.88
C SER A 122 3.94 16.97 -17.37
N ALA A 123 4.84 16.52 -18.26
CA ALA A 123 4.76 15.22 -18.90
C ALA A 123 4.92 14.05 -17.92
N GLY A 124 5.90 14.10 -17.01
CA GLY A 124 6.11 13.08 -15.99
C GLY A 124 4.93 12.96 -15.04
N VAL A 125 4.45 14.11 -14.55
CA VAL A 125 3.25 14.18 -13.68
C VAL A 125 2.02 13.59 -14.39
N PHE A 126 1.86 13.88 -15.67
CA PHE A 126 0.77 13.34 -16.48
C PHE A 126 0.90 11.82 -16.68
N ALA A 127 2.10 11.32 -16.95
CA ALA A 127 2.35 9.91 -17.18
C ALA A 127 1.99 9.08 -15.94
N ASN A 128 2.38 9.52 -14.75
CA ASN A 128 2.05 8.84 -13.50
C ASN A 128 0.55 8.87 -13.19
N ALA A 129 -0.15 9.98 -13.48
CA ALA A 129 -1.59 10.06 -13.36
C ALA A 129 -2.30 9.09 -14.31
N LEU A 130 -1.85 9.05 -15.58
CA LEU A 130 -2.40 8.15 -16.60
C LEU A 130 -2.13 6.69 -16.27
N ALA A 131 -0.91 6.35 -15.82
CA ALA A 131 -0.55 5.01 -15.39
C ALA A 131 -1.44 4.53 -14.24
N SER A 132 -1.64 5.39 -13.21
CA SER A 132 -2.56 5.06 -12.11
C SER A 132 -3.98 4.80 -12.61
N ALA A 133 -4.50 5.64 -13.49
CA ALA A 133 -5.86 5.47 -14.03
C ALA A 133 -6.00 4.16 -14.83
N ILE A 134 -5.03 3.85 -15.70
CA ILE A 134 -5.01 2.60 -16.47
C ILE A 134 -4.94 1.39 -15.54
N LEU A 135 -4.07 1.41 -14.54
CA LEU A 135 -3.92 0.32 -13.58
C LEU A 135 -5.19 0.10 -12.75
N ILE A 136 -5.89 1.17 -12.33
CA ILE A 136 -7.18 1.09 -11.63
C ILE A 136 -8.22 0.41 -12.52
N ILE A 137 -8.36 0.84 -13.77
CA ILE A 137 -9.30 0.24 -14.73
C ILE A 137 -8.96 -1.24 -14.95
N THR A 138 -7.67 -1.56 -15.09
CA THR A 138 -7.21 -2.95 -15.28
C THR A 138 -7.52 -3.79 -14.05
N ALA A 139 -7.27 -3.29 -12.83
CA ALA A 139 -7.58 -3.99 -11.58
C ALA A 139 -9.08 -4.26 -11.42
N ILE A 140 -9.93 -3.27 -11.71
CA ILE A 140 -11.39 -3.42 -11.67
C ILE A 140 -11.85 -4.46 -12.70
N THR A 141 -11.33 -4.38 -13.92
CA THR A 141 -11.68 -5.32 -15.00
C THR A 141 -11.23 -6.73 -14.68
N ALA A 142 -9.99 -6.91 -14.18
CA ALA A 142 -9.47 -8.20 -13.76
C ALA A 142 -10.33 -8.81 -12.63
N SER A 143 -10.64 -8.01 -11.60
CA SER A 143 -11.52 -8.44 -10.50
C SER A 143 -12.91 -8.85 -11.00
N TYR A 144 -13.48 -8.09 -11.92
CA TYR A 144 -14.78 -8.42 -12.52
C TYR A 144 -14.72 -9.75 -13.30
N ILE A 145 -13.71 -9.93 -14.16
CA ILE A 145 -13.55 -11.17 -14.94
C ILE A 145 -13.37 -12.38 -14.03
N VAL A 146 -12.50 -12.27 -13.02
CA VAL A 146 -12.25 -13.36 -12.08
C VAL A 146 -13.52 -13.71 -11.30
N THR A 147 -14.29 -12.71 -10.88
CA THR A 147 -15.59 -12.92 -10.22
C THR A 147 -16.60 -13.64 -11.11
N GLN A 148 -16.64 -13.34 -12.41
CA GLN A 148 -17.52 -14.05 -13.37
C GLN A 148 -17.11 -15.53 -13.56
N ILE A 149 -15.82 -15.82 -13.52
CA ILE A 149 -15.30 -17.18 -13.72
C ILE A 149 -15.41 -18.02 -12.45
N TYR A 150 -14.98 -17.49 -11.32
CA TYR A 150 -14.79 -18.23 -10.06
C TYR A 150 -15.86 -17.96 -9.00
N GLY A 151 -16.75 -16.98 -9.22
CA GLY A 151 -17.79 -16.57 -8.28
C GLY A 151 -17.36 -15.39 -7.40
N ALA A 152 -18.16 -15.10 -6.37
CA ALA A 152 -17.93 -13.96 -5.49
C ALA A 152 -16.66 -14.15 -4.63
N PRO A 153 -15.84 -13.10 -4.43
CA PRO A 153 -14.70 -13.15 -3.52
C PRO A 153 -15.18 -13.23 -2.07
N ILE A 154 -14.57 -14.11 -1.30
CA ILE A 154 -14.78 -14.27 0.14
C ILE A 154 -13.44 -14.28 0.86
N GLN A 155 -13.43 -13.88 2.13
CA GLN A 155 -12.26 -13.97 3.00
C GLN A 155 -12.39 -15.21 3.88
N VAL A 156 -11.63 -16.25 3.58
CA VAL A 156 -11.66 -17.50 4.33
C VAL A 156 -10.53 -17.56 5.36
N ALA A 157 -10.81 -18.27 6.46
CA ALA A 157 -9.81 -18.49 7.50
C ALA A 157 -8.69 -19.40 6.99
N SER A 158 -7.45 -18.92 7.03
CA SER A 158 -6.24 -19.63 6.63
C SER A 158 -5.26 -19.73 7.80
N ILE A 159 -4.36 -20.68 7.70
CA ILE A 159 -3.33 -20.96 8.68
C ILE A 159 -2.04 -20.27 8.25
N ALA A 160 -1.64 -19.23 8.96
CA ALA A 160 -0.39 -18.52 8.74
C ALA A 160 0.81 -19.32 9.30
N GLY A 161 0.60 -20.02 10.41
CA GLY A 161 1.64 -20.80 11.08
C GLY A 161 1.10 -21.67 12.21
N VAL A 162 1.94 -22.57 12.69
CA VAL A 162 1.70 -23.36 13.89
C VAL A 162 2.65 -22.87 14.95
N ASP A 163 2.12 -22.42 16.08
CA ASP A 163 2.90 -21.93 17.22
C ASP A 163 2.45 -22.65 18.49
N CYS A 164 3.25 -23.62 18.91
CA CYS A 164 2.98 -24.46 20.08
C CYS A 164 3.07 -23.71 21.43
N SER A 165 3.44 -22.43 21.42
CA SER A 165 3.47 -21.59 22.63
C SER A 165 2.12 -20.93 22.95
N ILE A 166 1.19 -20.93 22.00
CA ILE A 166 -0.12 -20.26 22.12
C ILE A 166 -1.02 -20.96 23.14
N CYS A 167 -1.02 -22.30 23.13
CA CYS A 167 -1.79 -23.10 24.07
C CYS A 167 -1.06 -23.27 25.40
N ASN A 168 -1.80 -23.47 26.46
CA ASN A 168 -1.23 -23.76 27.79
C ASN A 168 -1.06 -25.27 27.99
N THR A 169 -0.43 -25.95 27.02
CA THR A 169 -0.18 -27.41 27.07
C THR A 169 1.23 -27.74 26.61
N SER A 170 1.75 -28.89 27.05
CA SER A 170 3.02 -29.47 26.60
C SER A 170 2.88 -30.17 25.23
N LEU A 171 1.66 -30.48 24.82
CA LEU A 171 1.32 -31.09 23.54
C LEU A 171 0.89 -30.00 22.59
N CYS A 172 1.35 -30.06 21.33
CA CYS A 172 0.97 -29.16 20.27
C CYS A 172 -0.08 -29.84 19.35
N PRO A 173 -1.39 -29.68 19.62
CA PRO A 173 -2.44 -30.40 18.87
C PRO A 173 -2.35 -30.21 17.36
N ALA A 174 -2.10 -29.00 16.92
CA ALA A 174 -1.97 -28.70 15.49
C ALA A 174 -0.84 -29.49 14.84
N LYS A 175 0.34 -29.53 15.45
CA LYS A 175 1.51 -30.25 14.92
C LYS A 175 1.29 -31.76 14.89
N VAL A 176 0.72 -32.32 15.96
CA VAL A 176 0.40 -33.77 16.06
C VAL A 176 -0.60 -34.17 14.98
N SER A 177 -1.56 -33.29 14.65
CA SER A 177 -2.59 -33.56 13.66
C SER A 177 -2.16 -33.22 12.21
N GLY A 178 -0.89 -32.83 12.04
CA GLY A 178 -0.33 -32.53 10.72
C GLY A 178 -0.87 -31.24 10.09
N ILE A 179 -1.32 -30.29 10.90
CA ILE A 179 -1.69 -28.97 10.40
C ILE A 179 -0.42 -28.24 9.97
N GLU A 180 -0.45 -27.66 8.76
CA GLU A 180 0.68 -26.94 8.17
C GLU A 180 0.26 -25.53 7.78
N PRO A 181 1.20 -24.58 7.65
CA PRO A 181 0.94 -23.27 7.07
C PRO A 181 0.38 -23.39 5.64
N ASN A 182 -0.33 -22.35 5.19
CA ASN A 182 -0.96 -22.26 3.87
C ASN A 182 -2.09 -23.31 3.65
N MET A 183 -2.76 -23.72 4.72
CA MET A 183 -4.01 -24.47 4.64
C MET A 183 -5.19 -23.56 5.00
N VAL A 184 -6.35 -23.87 4.44
CA VAL A 184 -7.62 -23.18 4.70
C VAL A 184 -8.53 -24.11 5.49
N ILE A 185 -9.24 -23.57 6.46
CA ILE A 185 -10.26 -24.28 7.21
C ILE A 185 -11.58 -24.15 6.47
N GLU A 186 -12.05 -25.24 5.86
CA GLU A 186 -13.31 -25.27 5.12
C GLU A 186 -14.51 -25.48 6.04
N SER A 187 -14.41 -26.40 7.01
CA SER A 187 -15.49 -26.66 7.96
C SER A 187 -14.96 -27.13 9.31
N VAL A 188 -15.76 -26.90 10.35
CA VAL A 188 -15.55 -27.38 11.72
C VAL A 188 -16.83 -28.09 12.18
N ASN A 189 -16.74 -29.36 12.62
CA ASN A 189 -17.89 -30.20 12.99
C ASN A 189 -19.03 -30.17 11.96
N ASN A 190 -18.70 -30.30 10.68
CA ASN A 190 -19.57 -30.19 9.52
C ASN A 190 -20.22 -28.81 9.31
N THR A 191 -19.91 -27.81 10.13
CA THR A 191 -20.31 -26.42 9.92
C THR A 191 -19.31 -25.74 9.01
N ARG A 192 -19.76 -25.23 7.88
CA ARG A 192 -18.93 -24.52 6.92
C ARG A 192 -18.42 -23.19 7.53
N ILE A 193 -17.16 -22.91 7.35
CA ILE A 193 -16.52 -21.67 7.82
C ILE A 193 -16.40 -20.69 6.67
N GLU A 194 -17.09 -19.54 6.79
CA GLU A 194 -17.14 -18.51 5.74
C GLU A 194 -16.23 -17.31 6.03
N SER A 195 -15.79 -17.17 7.28
CA SER A 195 -14.90 -16.08 7.70
C SER A 195 -14.07 -16.47 8.93
N LEU A 196 -13.03 -15.70 9.21
CA LEU A 196 -12.25 -15.87 10.45
C LEU A 196 -13.11 -15.61 11.70
N GLU A 197 -14.03 -14.65 11.67
CA GLU A 197 -14.95 -14.38 12.78
C GLU A 197 -15.88 -15.56 13.03
N HIS A 198 -16.41 -16.16 11.95
CA HIS A 198 -17.26 -17.36 12.04
C HIS A 198 -16.47 -18.54 12.65
N LEU A 199 -15.20 -18.72 12.25
CA LEU A 199 -14.32 -19.72 12.84
C LEU A 199 -14.13 -19.50 14.35
N LEU A 200 -13.78 -18.27 14.75
CA LEU A 200 -13.53 -17.95 16.16
C LEU A 200 -14.81 -18.12 17.01
N ALA A 201 -15.99 -17.75 16.47
CA ALA A 201 -17.27 -17.97 17.13
C ALA A 201 -17.57 -19.47 17.30
N THR A 202 -17.32 -20.27 16.24
CA THR A 202 -17.50 -21.75 16.28
C THR A 202 -16.57 -22.39 17.31
N LEU A 203 -15.30 -21.95 17.35
CA LEU A 203 -14.33 -22.44 18.35
C LEU A 203 -14.76 -22.11 19.80
N ARG A 204 -15.25 -20.89 20.05
CA ARG A 204 -15.72 -20.48 21.39
C ARG A 204 -16.90 -21.32 21.89
N ASN A 205 -17.75 -21.78 20.98
CA ASN A 205 -18.91 -22.61 21.30
C ASN A 205 -18.56 -24.11 21.47
N THR A 206 -17.30 -24.49 21.27
CA THR A 206 -16.87 -25.89 21.40
C THR A 206 -16.33 -26.16 22.81
N SER A 207 -16.79 -27.24 23.46
CA SER A 207 -16.39 -27.56 24.83
C SER A 207 -14.98 -28.12 24.92
N LEU A 208 -14.25 -27.78 25.98
CA LEU A 208 -12.98 -28.45 26.29
C LEU A 208 -13.21 -29.95 26.56
N GLY A 209 -12.24 -30.76 26.12
CA GLY A 209 -12.31 -32.21 26.23
C GLY A 209 -13.03 -32.91 25.09
N SER A 210 -13.77 -32.16 24.25
CA SER A 210 -14.45 -32.69 23.08
C SER A 210 -13.49 -32.95 21.92
N ASN A 211 -13.86 -33.91 21.07
CA ASN A 211 -13.22 -34.11 19.77
C ASN A 211 -13.87 -33.15 18.77
N MET A 212 -13.04 -32.42 18.03
CA MET A 212 -13.46 -31.50 16.99
C MET A 212 -12.97 -32.02 15.64
N SER A 213 -13.87 -32.22 14.72
CA SER A 213 -13.54 -32.54 13.33
C SER A 213 -13.33 -31.26 12.53
N ILE A 214 -12.19 -31.15 11.89
CA ILE A 214 -11.85 -30.00 11.03
C ILE A 214 -11.53 -30.53 9.64
N ARG A 215 -12.18 -29.95 8.64
CA ARG A 215 -11.82 -30.16 7.23
C ARG A 215 -10.89 -29.04 6.80
N ILE A 216 -9.68 -29.40 6.44
CA ILE A 216 -8.65 -28.49 5.96
C ILE A 216 -8.31 -28.79 4.51
N CYS A 217 -8.10 -27.73 3.74
CA CYS A 217 -7.74 -27.81 2.32
C CYS A 217 -6.42 -27.06 2.07
N ASN A 218 -5.57 -27.61 1.23
CA ASN A 218 -4.44 -26.84 0.72
C ASN A 218 -4.91 -25.88 -0.41
N TYR A 219 -4.02 -24.99 -0.83
CA TYR A 219 -4.34 -24.03 -1.90
C TYR A 219 -4.54 -24.65 -3.27
N SER A 220 -4.19 -25.93 -3.44
CA SER A 220 -4.49 -26.71 -4.66
C SER A 220 -5.86 -27.39 -4.63
N GLY A 221 -6.65 -27.19 -3.55
CA GLY A 221 -7.99 -27.75 -3.41
C GLY A 221 -8.04 -29.19 -2.92
N VAL A 222 -6.91 -29.75 -2.48
CA VAL A 222 -6.89 -31.10 -1.85
C VAL A 222 -7.25 -30.94 -0.38
N CYS A 223 -8.35 -31.58 0.02
CA CYS A 223 -8.91 -31.49 1.36
C CYS A 223 -8.73 -32.79 2.12
N ARG A 224 -8.57 -32.68 3.44
CA ARG A 224 -8.57 -33.82 4.37
C ARG A 224 -9.31 -33.47 5.65
N ASP A 225 -9.89 -34.47 6.26
CA ASP A 225 -10.52 -34.35 7.58
C ASP A 225 -9.52 -34.76 8.66
N ILE A 226 -9.41 -33.92 9.69
CA ILE A 226 -8.59 -34.16 10.87
C ILE A 226 -9.47 -34.08 12.12
N THR A 227 -9.12 -34.86 13.14
CA THR A 227 -9.80 -34.80 14.44
C THR A 227 -8.81 -34.30 15.49
N LEU A 228 -9.18 -33.22 16.16
CA LEU A 228 -8.44 -32.63 17.26
C LEU A 228 -9.20 -32.80 18.56
N ARG A 229 -8.49 -33.11 19.63
CA ARG A 229 -9.03 -33.01 20.98
C ARG A 229 -8.64 -31.68 21.62
N LEU A 230 -9.63 -30.90 21.98
CA LEU A 230 -9.42 -29.60 22.61
C LEU A 230 -9.06 -29.78 24.08
N THR A 231 -7.81 -29.49 24.46
CA THR A 231 -7.29 -29.77 25.81
C THR A 231 -7.03 -28.52 26.65
N ALA A 232 -7.00 -27.33 26.03
CA ALA A 232 -6.71 -26.07 26.73
C ALA A 232 -7.36 -24.86 26.04
N HIS A 233 -7.35 -23.73 26.73
CA HIS A 233 -7.68 -22.41 26.16
C HIS A 233 -6.42 -21.69 25.65
N ARG A 234 -6.63 -20.72 24.78
CA ARG A 234 -5.56 -19.82 24.32
C ARG A 234 -5.12 -18.90 25.48
N LYS A 235 -3.82 -18.64 25.56
CA LYS A 235 -3.26 -17.73 26.59
C LYS A 235 -3.73 -16.28 26.38
N ASP A 236 -3.82 -15.86 25.13
CA ASP A 236 -4.25 -14.51 24.71
C ASP A 236 -5.77 -14.33 24.68
N LEU A 237 -6.54 -15.43 24.56
CA LEU A 237 -8.00 -15.45 24.51
C LEU A 237 -8.55 -16.56 25.43
N PRO A 238 -8.64 -16.34 26.77
CA PRO A 238 -8.98 -17.37 27.73
C PRO A 238 -10.36 -18.04 27.54
N SER A 239 -11.27 -17.41 26.80
CA SER A 239 -12.58 -17.97 26.47
C SER A 239 -12.59 -18.83 25.19
N THR A 240 -11.47 -18.94 24.48
CA THR A 240 -11.40 -19.62 23.18
C THR A 240 -10.56 -20.89 23.33
N PRO A 241 -11.09 -22.08 23.00
CA PRO A 241 -10.32 -23.31 22.94
C PRO A 241 -9.14 -23.18 21.99
N CYS A 242 -8.04 -23.81 22.35
CA CYS A 242 -6.76 -23.65 21.69
C CYS A 242 -6.44 -24.79 20.74
N ILE A 243 -5.94 -24.46 19.55
CA ILE A 243 -5.47 -25.43 18.54
C ILE A 243 -4.04 -25.13 18.06
N ASP A 244 -3.27 -24.26 18.74
CA ASP A 244 -1.88 -23.88 18.40
C ASP A 244 -1.67 -23.35 16.98
N VAL A 245 -2.66 -22.65 16.44
CA VAL A 245 -2.64 -22.11 15.09
C VAL A 245 -2.66 -20.59 15.13
N VAL A 246 -1.78 -19.97 14.34
CA VAL A 246 -1.86 -18.56 13.99
C VAL A 246 -2.74 -18.44 12.77
N PHE A 247 -3.89 -17.78 12.94
CA PHE A 247 -4.84 -17.57 11.86
C PHE A 247 -4.52 -16.33 11.05
N THR A 248 -4.83 -16.39 9.78
CA THR A 248 -4.88 -15.28 8.84
C THR A 248 -6.10 -15.44 7.95
N THR A 249 -6.31 -14.51 7.04
CA THR A 249 -7.33 -14.63 6.00
C THR A 249 -6.66 -14.69 4.63
N VAL A 250 -7.28 -15.42 3.71
CA VAL A 250 -6.89 -15.47 2.31
C VAL A 250 -8.11 -15.25 1.45
N THR A 251 -7.94 -14.54 0.33
CA THR A 251 -8.99 -14.34 -0.64
C THR A 251 -9.26 -15.65 -1.38
N ALA A 252 -10.49 -16.10 -1.34
CA ALA A 252 -11.00 -17.24 -2.08
C ALA A 252 -12.23 -16.81 -2.88
N PHE A 253 -12.62 -17.61 -3.85
CA PHE A 253 -13.82 -17.42 -4.65
C PHE A 253 -14.77 -18.56 -4.41
N MET A 254 -16.08 -18.28 -4.36
CA MET A 254 -17.08 -19.29 -4.13
C MET A 254 -18.01 -19.41 -5.33
N ARG A 255 -18.02 -20.59 -5.97
CA ARG A 255 -18.95 -20.94 -7.04
C ARG A 255 -19.50 -22.34 -6.82
N ASP A 256 -20.80 -22.51 -6.95
CA ASP A 256 -21.50 -23.81 -6.83
C ASP A 256 -21.09 -24.58 -5.56
N SER A 257 -21.03 -23.89 -4.43
CA SER A 257 -20.60 -24.42 -3.12
C SER A 257 -19.13 -24.90 -3.07
N ARG A 258 -18.32 -24.62 -4.07
CA ARG A 258 -16.87 -24.89 -4.07
C ARG A 258 -16.07 -23.63 -3.76
N ILE A 259 -15.03 -23.82 -2.98
CA ILE A 259 -14.06 -22.74 -2.66
C ILE A 259 -12.85 -22.89 -3.59
N TYR A 260 -12.54 -21.82 -4.32
CA TYR A 260 -11.35 -21.72 -5.18
C TYR A 260 -10.39 -20.72 -4.58
N ILE A 261 -9.23 -21.17 -4.14
CA ILE A 261 -8.18 -20.31 -3.60
C ILE A 261 -7.28 -19.88 -4.75
N ALA A 262 -7.32 -18.59 -5.08
CA ALA A 262 -6.54 -18.03 -6.17
C ALA A 262 -5.42 -17.13 -5.61
N LYS A 263 -4.42 -17.73 -4.97
CA LYS A 263 -3.28 -16.99 -4.40
C LYS A 263 -2.56 -16.12 -5.44
N TRP A 264 -2.43 -16.64 -6.68
CA TRP A 264 -1.85 -15.87 -7.79
C TRP A 264 -2.61 -14.56 -8.06
N PHE A 265 -3.94 -14.58 -7.88
CA PHE A 265 -4.77 -13.39 -8.09
C PHE A 265 -4.56 -12.38 -6.94
N GLU A 266 -4.48 -12.85 -5.71
CA GLU A 266 -4.17 -12.02 -4.55
C GLU A 266 -2.80 -11.33 -4.71
N GLU A 267 -1.77 -12.08 -5.12
CA GLU A 267 -0.43 -11.54 -5.37
C GLU A 267 -0.42 -10.55 -6.55
N LEU A 268 -1.15 -10.85 -7.63
CA LEU A 268 -1.32 -9.93 -8.75
C LEU A 268 -1.99 -8.63 -8.32
N MET A 269 -3.08 -8.72 -7.56
CA MET A 269 -3.80 -7.54 -7.07
C MET A 269 -2.95 -6.73 -6.11
N LEU A 270 -2.14 -7.37 -5.26
CA LEU A 270 -1.21 -6.70 -4.36
C LEU A 270 -0.11 -5.94 -5.12
N LEU A 271 0.43 -6.54 -6.18
CA LEU A 271 1.37 -5.86 -7.08
C LEU A 271 0.70 -4.68 -7.79
N MET A 272 -0.49 -4.87 -8.36
CA MET A 272 -1.24 -3.79 -9.02
C MET A 272 -1.55 -2.64 -8.06
N ASP A 273 -1.98 -2.95 -6.83
CA ASP A 273 -2.28 -1.96 -5.80
C ASP A 273 -1.01 -1.17 -5.40
N SER A 274 0.14 -1.84 -5.27
CA SER A 274 1.42 -1.18 -5.05
C SER A 274 1.80 -0.25 -6.22
N MET A 275 1.61 -0.69 -7.46
CA MET A 275 1.88 0.14 -8.65
C MET A 275 0.94 1.34 -8.74
N ILE A 276 -0.35 1.17 -8.44
CA ILE A 276 -1.34 2.27 -8.39
C ILE A 276 -0.91 3.29 -7.33
N THR A 277 -0.60 2.80 -6.13
CA THR A 277 -0.22 3.65 -5.00
C THR A 277 1.05 4.45 -5.28
N ILE A 278 2.09 3.82 -5.86
CA ILE A 278 3.35 4.49 -6.20
C ILE A 278 3.13 5.55 -7.30
N ASN A 279 2.48 5.18 -8.40
CA ASN A 279 2.23 6.14 -9.49
C ASN A 279 1.35 7.31 -9.03
N PHE A 280 0.30 7.03 -8.25
CA PHE A 280 -0.54 8.09 -7.69
C PHE A 280 0.24 9.00 -6.74
N SER A 281 1.11 8.43 -5.90
CA SER A 281 1.96 9.19 -4.99
C SER A 281 2.93 10.10 -5.75
N LEU A 282 3.60 9.58 -6.78
CA LEU A 282 4.49 10.38 -7.62
C LEU A 282 3.72 11.47 -8.39
N PHE A 283 2.52 11.16 -8.89
CA PHE A 283 1.63 12.14 -9.51
C PHE A 283 1.34 13.31 -8.56
N VAL A 284 0.94 13.04 -7.33
CA VAL A 284 0.58 14.09 -6.36
C VAL A 284 1.82 14.84 -5.86
N LEU A 285 2.88 14.13 -5.48
CA LEU A 285 4.09 14.74 -4.93
C LEU A 285 4.83 15.60 -5.95
N ASN A 286 4.92 15.15 -7.21
CA ASN A 286 5.54 15.95 -8.27
C ASN A 286 4.66 17.10 -8.76
N ALA A 287 3.35 17.10 -8.45
CA ALA A 287 2.47 18.20 -8.81
C ALA A 287 2.52 19.38 -7.81
N ILE A 288 2.91 19.17 -6.57
CA ILE A 288 2.98 20.24 -5.56
C ILE A 288 4.30 20.99 -5.65
N PRO A 289 4.32 22.28 -5.30
CA PRO A 289 5.54 23.06 -5.25
C PRO A 289 6.37 22.62 -4.02
N LEU A 290 7.42 21.87 -4.32
CA LEU A 290 8.53 21.52 -3.45
C LEU A 290 9.81 21.76 -4.23
N PHE A 291 10.81 22.40 -3.72
CA PHE A 291 12.03 22.89 -4.39
C PHE A 291 12.55 22.06 -5.58
N ILE A 292 12.40 20.73 -5.51
CA ILE A 292 12.94 19.76 -6.47
C ILE A 292 11.88 19.10 -7.37
N THR A 293 10.60 19.46 -7.23
CA THR A 293 9.50 18.81 -7.97
C THR A 293 9.15 19.55 -9.25
N ASP A 294 8.52 18.83 -10.18
CA ASP A 294 8.00 19.42 -11.42
C ASP A 294 6.99 20.54 -11.15
N GLY A 295 6.20 20.42 -10.08
CA GLY A 295 5.24 21.43 -9.67
C GLY A 295 5.89 22.78 -9.34
N SER A 296 7.02 22.76 -8.62
CA SER A 296 7.79 23.97 -8.35
C SER A 296 8.38 24.57 -9.64
N LEU A 297 8.97 23.72 -10.47
CA LEU A 297 9.54 24.13 -11.75
C LEU A 297 8.48 24.68 -12.72
N PHE A 298 7.33 24.00 -12.79
CA PHE A 298 6.18 24.44 -13.59
C PHE A 298 5.72 25.84 -13.17
N LEU A 299 5.55 26.10 -11.88
CA LEU A 299 5.14 27.41 -11.39
C LEU A 299 6.23 28.47 -11.61
N LYS A 300 7.52 28.13 -11.48
CA LYS A 300 8.63 29.04 -11.78
C LYS A 300 8.59 29.52 -13.23
N TYR A 301 8.40 28.64 -14.20
CA TYR A 301 8.29 29.02 -15.59
C TYR A 301 7.00 29.83 -15.88
N LEU A 302 5.88 29.44 -15.28
CA LEU A 302 4.62 30.17 -15.42
C LEU A 302 4.72 31.60 -14.87
N LEU A 303 5.43 31.80 -13.74
CA LEU A 303 5.59 33.10 -13.11
C LEU A 303 6.69 33.96 -13.75
N ARG A 304 7.65 33.35 -14.47
CA ARG A 304 8.75 34.06 -15.13
C ARG A 304 8.23 35.10 -16.13
N GLU A 305 7.10 34.86 -16.79
CA GLU A 305 6.47 35.82 -17.68
C GLU A 305 5.96 37.07 -16.94
N SER A 306 5.62 36.95 -15.67
CA SER A 306 5.04 38.09 -14.92
C SER A 306 6.09 39.12 -14.44
N LYS A 307 7.40 38.83 -14.54
CA LYS A 307 8.52 39.67 -14.08
C LYS A 307 8.38 40.22 -12.64
N ASN A 308 7.52 39.65 -11.83
CA ASN A 308 7.21 40.15 -10.48
C ASN A 308 8.02 39.36 -9.43
N MET A 309 9.06 40.01 -8.87
CA MET A 309 9.95 39.45 -7.86
C MET A 309 9.19 38.93 -6.62
N ASN A 310 8.14 39.60 -6.20
CA ASN A 310 7.35 39.19 -5.03
C ASN A 310 6.69 37.82 -5.22
N LYS A 311 6.31 37.45 -6.45
CA LYS A 311 5.72 36.14 -6.76
C LYS A 311 6.75 35.00 -6.63
N PHE A 312 8.01 35.23 -7.00
CA PHE A 312 9.09 34.27 -6.81
C PHE A 312 9.40 34.04 -5.32
N ILE A 313 9.41 35.12 -4.54
CA ILE A 313 9.61 35.02 -3.09
C ILE A 313 8.44 34.25 -2.47
N ALA A 314 7.20 34.54 -2.86
CA ALA A 314 6.02 33.82 -2.40
C ALA A 314 6.08 32.33 -2.74
N LEU A 315 6.51 31.95 -3.96
CA LEU A 315 6.66 30.56 -4.36
C LEU A 315 7.70 29.83 -3.51
N ASN A 316 8.88 30.43 -3.25
CA ASN A 316 9.89 29.83 -2.40
C ASN A 316 9.41 29.65 -0.94
N ILE A 317 8.57 30.53 -0.45
CA ILE A 317 7.93 30.40 0.87
C ILE A 317 6.94 29.22 0.85
N ILE A 318 6.14 29.09 -0.20
CA ILE A 318 5.21 27.94 -0.36
C ILE A 318 5.97 26.62 -0.43
N ASP A 319 7.07 26.56 -1.23
CA ASP A 319 7.95 25.40 -1.31
C ASP A 319 8.48 25.02 0.09
N ALA A 320 8.95 26.00 0.87
CA ALA A 320 9.47 25.77 2.20
C ALA A 320 8.40 25.29 3.19
N ILE A 321 7.21 25.87 3.16
CA ILE A 321 6.10 25.47 4.02
C ILE A 321 5.65 24.03 3.70
N ASN A 322 5.48 23.69 2.42
CA ASN A 322 5.11 22.35 2.00
C ASN A 322 6.16 21.31 2.42
N ALA A 323 7.45 21.62 2.22
CA ALA A 323 8.54 20.76 2.63
C ALA A 323 8.56 20.56 4.15
N LEU A 324 8.39 21.62 4.93
CA LEU A 324 8.34 21.55 6.40
C LEU A 324 7.19 20.66 6.89
N VAL A 325 5.98 20.83 6.33
CA VAL A 325 4.81 20.07 6.71
C VAL A 325 5.00 18.57 6.41
N ILE A 326 5.53 18.24 5.23
CA ILE A 326 5.79 16.85 4.85
C ILE A 326 6.89 16.23 5.73
N ILE A 327 8.00 16.91 5.94
CA ILE A 327 9.09 16.43 6.82
C ILE A 327 8.56 16.19 8.23
N LEU A 328 7.78 17.13 8.76
CA LEU A 328 7.20 17.01 10.11
C LEU A 328 6.28 15.78 10.20
N ALA A 329 5.44 15.56 9.20
CA ALA A 329 4.56 14.39 9.15
C ALA A 329 5.37 13.07 9.12
N ILE A 330 6.46 13.02 8.36
CA ILE A 330 7.35 11.84 8.30
C ILE A 330 8.02 11.59 9.64
N VAL A 331 8.58 12.62 10.26
CA VAL A 331 9.27 12.51 11.56
C VAL A 331 8.30 12.05 12.65
N VAL A 332 7.12 12.67 12.74
CA VAL A 332 6.08 12.29 13.71
C VAL A 332 5.59 10.86 13.48
N SER A 333 5.35 10.47 12.23
CA SER A 333 4.94 9.11 11.90
C SER A 333 6.01 8.08 12.29
N SER A 334 7.27 8.38 12.01
CA SER A 334 8.41 7.53 12.39
C SER A 334 8.53 7.41 13.91
N TYR A 335 8.40 8.51 14.63
CA TYR A 335 8.43 8.50 16.10
C TYR A 335 7.36 7.61 16.71
N ILE A 336 6.10 7.71 16.23
CA ILE A 336 4.99 6.87 16.70
C ILE A 336 5.28 5.40 16.48
N LEU A 337 5.83 5.05 15.32
CA LEU A 337 6.11 3.65 14.97
C LEU A 337 7.19 3.02 15.83
N PHE A 338 8.24 3.76 16.15
CA PHE A 338 9.39 3.20 16.88
C PHE A 338 9.24 3.27 18.40
N ASN A 339 8.43 4.19 18.94
CA ASN A 339 8.39 4.44 20.38
C ASN A 339 7.04 4.17 21.05
N LEU A 340 5.95 4.03 20.30
CA LEU A 340 4.60 3.91 20.86
C LEU A 340 3.90 2.58 20.50
N ARG A 341 4.66 1.58 20.10
CA ARG A 341 4.20 0.19 19.91
C ARG A 341 4.42 -0.66 21.12
#